data_f0936f05967850c6b776c269174c8f3b
#
_entry.id   f0936f05967850c6b776c269174c8f3b
#
_cell.length_a   1.000
_cell.length_b   1.000
_cell.length_c   1.000
_cell.angle_alpha   90.00
_cell.angle_beta   90.00
_cell.angle_gamma   90.00
#
_symmetry.space_group_name_H-M   'P 1'
#
loop_
_entity.id
_entity.type
_entity.pdbx_description
1 polymer ?
#
loop_
_entity_poly.entity_id
_entity_poly.type
_entity_poly.pdbx_seq_one_letter_code
_entity_poly.pdbx_strand_id
1 'polypeptide(L)'
;MKIMILSDSHSVSKTDLLTLLKNNSVNYYIHCGDIYMTYDGINLNSFYLVRGNNDFGNIPDELFITIDDLKFYIVHGHRYDVDYNLDYLTHIAKEKGADIVCFGHTHRPYYDFHEGITFINPGSVCYPRGQYRNPTYCIFDTKTKKVLFMMSRH
;
A
#
# COMPACT_ATOMS: atom_id res chain seq x y z
N MET A 1 -10.76 11.46 7.07
CA MET A 1 -9.69 10.66 7.69
C MET A 1 -8.48 10.59 6.79
N LYS A 2 -7.29 10.49 7.36
CA LYS A 2 -6.05 10.36 6.59
C LYS A 2 -5.49 8.96 6.75
N ILE A 3 -5.00 8.41 5.64
CA ILE A 3 -4.47 7.05 5.56
C ILE A 3 -3.07 7.13 4.96
N MET A 4 -2.09 6.55 5.66
CA MET A 4 -0.75 6.38 5.11
C MET A 4 -0.70 5.04 4.37
N ILE A 5 -0.31 5.09 3.11
CA ILE A 5 -0.19 3.90 2.27
C ILE A 5 1.28 3.74 1.88
N LEU A 6 1.85 2.58 2.19
CA LEU A 6 3.25 2.29 1.91
C LEU A 6 3.40 0.84 1.48
N SER A 7 4.55 0.50 0.92
CA SER A 7 4.81 -0.86 0.43
C SER A 7 6.29 -1.13 0.26
N ASP A 8 6.63 -2.41 0.17
CA ASP A 8 7.96 -2.87 -0.25
C ASP A 8 9.06 -2.21 0.57
N SER A 9 8.97 -2.35 1.89
CA SER A 9 9.92 -1.75 2.83
C SER A 9 11.18 -2.58 3.03
N HIS A 10 11.23 -3.79 2.51
CA HIS A 10 12.39 -4.69 2.38
C HIS A 10 13.45 -4.54 3.49
N SER A 11 14.56 -3.85 3.19
CA SER A 11 15.70 -3.74 4.10
C SER A 11 15.63 -2.54 5.04
N VAL A 12 14.52 -1.80 5.05
CA VAL A 12 14.30 -0.77 6.06
C VAL A 12 14.22 -1.44 7.42
N SER A 13 15.02 -0.98 8.39
CA SER A 13 15.02 -1.57 9.71
C SER A 13 13.67 -1.36 10.40
N LYS A 14 13.35 -2.24 11.35
CA LYS A 14 12.12 -2.11 12.14
C LYS A 14 12.04 -0.74 12.84
N THR A 15 13.15 -0.28 13.40
CA THR A 15 13.22 1.02 14.06
C THR A 15 12.92 2.16 13.08
N ASP A 16 13.54 2.14 11.90
CA ASP A 16 13.32 3.16 10.88
C ASP A 16 11.90 3.13 10.35
N LEU A 17 11.34 1.95 10.14
CA LEU A 17 9.96 1.80 9.70
C LEU A 17 8.99 2.37 10.74
N LEU A 18 9.15 2.02 12.00
CA LEU A 18 8.31 2.55 13.08
C LEU A 18 8.43 4.06 13.19
N THR A 19 9.62 4.61 13.04
CA THR A 19 9.85 6.05 13.05
C THR A 19 9.10 6.72 11.90
N LEU A 20 9.20 6.17 10.69
CA LEU A 20 8.48 6.67 9.52
C LEU A 20 6.97 6.68 9.77
N LEU A 21 6.42 5.58 10.27
CA LEU A 21 4.99 5.48 10.54
C LEU A 21 4.55 6.50 11.58
N LYS A 22 5.28 6.62 12.69
CA LYS A 22 4.92 7.52 13.79
C LYS A 22 5.09 8.99 13.48
N ASN A 23 5.94 9.33 12.51
CA ASN A 23 6.15 10.71 12.10
C ASN A 23 4.99 11.28 11.27
N ASN A 24 4.04 10.43 10.90
CA ASN A 24 2.88 10.85 10.12
C ASN A 24 1.61 10.84 10.99
N SER A 25 0.95 11.98 11.07
CA SER A 25 -0.31 12.12 11.79
C SER A 25 -1.46 11.61 10.93
N VAL A 26 -1.72 10.31 11.00
CA VAL A 26 -2.77 9.66 10.21
C VAL A 26 -3.65 8.80 11.10
N ASN A 27 -4.83 8.44 10.58
CA ASN A 27 -5.80 7.62 11.29
C ASN A 27 -5.58 6.12 11.06
N TYR A 28 -5.09 5.76 9.87
CA TYR A 28 -4.89 4.37 9.45
C TYR A 28 -3.58 4.23 8.68
N TYR A 29 -3.02 3.02 8.74
CA TYR A 29 -1.83 2.64 7.99
C TYR A 29 -2.16 1.42 7.13
N ILE A 30 -1.81 1.46 5.84
CA ILE A 30 -1.96 0.34 4.92
C ILE A 30 -0.58 0.01 4.35
N HIS A 31 -0.11 -1.21 4.56
CA HIS A 31 1.13 -1.71 4.00
C HIS A 31 0.80 -2.80 2.97
N CYS A 32 1.21 -2.58 1.74
CA CYS A 32 0.85 -3.44 0.61
C CYS A 32 1.79 -4.63 0.40
N GLY A 33 2.55 -5.02 1.42
CA GLY A 33 3.35 -6.25 1.38
C GLY A 33 4.84 -6.05 1.16
N ASP A 34 5.58 -7.13 1.30
CA ASP A 34 7.05 -7.17 1.30
C ASP A 34 7.64 -6.31 2.41
N ILE A 35 7.18 -6.60 3.62
CA ILE A 35 7.67 -5.93 4.83
C ILE A 35 9.00 -6.53 5.33
N TYR A 36 9.27 -7.81 5.01
CA TYR A 36 10.51 -8.52 5.31
C TYR A 36 10.86 -8.59 6.81
N MET A 37 9.85 -8.58 7.66
CA MET A 37 10.08 -8.71 9.10
C MET A 37 8.90 -9.42 9.76
N THR A 38 9.07 -9.83 11.02
CA THR A 38 7.99 -10.44 11.77
C THR A 38 6.91 -9.37 12.06
N TYR A 39 5.67 -9.75 11.78
CA TYR A 39 4.51 -8.87 11.87
C TYR A 39 4.24 -8.39 13.30
N ASP A 40 4.44 -9.26 14.26
CA ASP A 40 4.18 -9.00 15.67
C ASP A 40 5.06 -7.90 16.27
N GLY A 41 6.03 -7.42 15.52
CA GLY A 41 6.84 -6.28 15.92
C GLY A 41 6.21 -4.92 15.63
N ILE A 42 5.15 -4.87 14.84
CA ILE A 42 4.46 -3.63 14.48
C ILE A 42 3.19 -3.53 15.33
N ASN A 43 3.32 -2.87 16.47
CA ASN A 43 2.21 -2.72 17.42
C ASN A 43 1.62 -1.30 17.30
N LEU A 44 0.96 -1.05 16.18
CA LEU A 44 0.23 0.20 15.93
C LEU A 44 -1.24 -0.10 15.72
N ASN A 45 -2.10 0.73 16.29
CA ASN A 45 -3.52 0.64 16.05
C ASN A 45 -3.82 1.00 14.59
N SER A 46 -4.80 0.28 14.00
CA SER A 46 -5.25 0.55 12.62
C SER A 46 -4.14 0.37 11.58
N PHE A 47 -3.26 -0.59 11.80
CA PHE A 47 -2.23 -1.00 10.85
C PHE A 47 -2.69 -2.26 10.12
N TYR A 48 -2.85 -2.14 8.80
CA TYR A 48 -3.30 -3.22 7.92
C TYR A 48 -2.18 -3.65 7.01
N LEU A 49 -1.88 -4.94 6.99
CA LEU A 49 -0.77 -5.51 6.23
C LEU A 49 -1.25 -6.69 5.42
N VAL A 50 -0.86 -6.77 4.15
CA VAL A 50 -1.03 -7.95 3.32
C VAL A 50 0.32 -8.61 3.04
N ARG A 51 0.28 -9.89 2.65
CA ARG A 51 1.49 -10.65 2.35
C ARG A 51 2.01 -10.29 0.96
N GLY A 52 3.29 -9.95 0.89
CA GLY A 52 4.03 -9.87 -0.37
C GLY A 52 4.65 -11.22 -0.73
N ASN A 53 5.26 -11.29 -1.90
CA ASN A 53 5.88 -12.53 -2.38
C ASN A 53 7.13 -12.95 -1.58
N ASN A 54 7.67 -12.05 -0.76
CA ASN A 54 8.84 -12.32 0.07
C ASN A 54 8.54 -12.37 1.57
N ASP A 55 7.27 -12.36 1.94
CA ASP A 55 6.87 -12.35 3.34
C ASP A 55 6.59 -13.76 3.87
N PHE A 56 6.81 -13.94 5.17
CA PHE A 56 6.57 -15.18 5.88
C PHE A 56 5.59 -14.96 7.03
N GLY A 57 5.01 -16.06 7.49
CA GLY A 57 4.14 -16.04 8.66
C GLY A 57 2.67 -15.86 8.31
N ASN A 58 1.92 -15.50 9.33
CA ASN A 58 0.45 -15.48 9.31
C ASN A 58 -0.07 -14.10 8.84
N ILE A 59 0.23 -13.74 7.61
CA ILE A 59 -0.19 -12.48 7.02
C ILE A 59 -1.22 -12.80 5.92
N PRO A 60 -2.38 -12.12 5.89
CA PRO A 60 -3.38 -12.39 4.85
C PRO A 60 -2.87 -11.97 3.47
N ASP A 61 -3.25 -12.74 2.45
CA ASP A 61 -2.88 -12.44 1.07
C ASP A 61 -3.60 -11.21 0.52
N GLU A 62 -4.78 -10.93 1.04
CA GLU A 62 -5.59 -9.77 0.64
C GLU A 62 -6.42 -9.29 1.82
N LEU A 63 -6.79 -8.03 1.79
CA LEU A 63 -7.73 -7.44 2.74
C LEU A 63 -8.78 -6.65 1.97
N PHE A 64 -10.01 -6.72 2.47
CA PHE A 64 -11.11 -5.91 1.97
C PHE A 64 -11.73 -5.21 3.18
N ILE A 65 -11.49 -3.90 3.31
CA ILE A 65 -11.90 -3.14 4.48
C ILE A 65 -12.65 -1.88 4.09
N THR A 66 -13.50 -1.40 4.97
CA THR A 66 -14.23 -0.15 4.79
C THR A 66 -13.70 0.88 5.76
N ILE A 67 -13.25 2.02 5.22
CA ILE A 67 -12.81 3.17 6.01
C ILE A 67 -13.59 4.38 5.50
N ASP A 68 -14.33 5.02 6.39
CA ASP A 68 -15.09 6.24 6.08
C ASP A 68 -16.01 6.05 4.86
N ASP A 69 -16.75 4.94 4.85
CA ASP A 69 -17.68 4.51 3.80
C ASP A 69 -17.00 4.17 2.45
N LEU A 70 -15.68 4.19 2.37
CA LEU A 70 -14.95 3.79 1.18
C LEU A 70 -14.45 2.35 1.32
N LYS A 71 -14.65 1.55 0.27
CA LYS A 71 -14.26 0.15 0.24
C LYS A 71 -12.87 0.00 -0.36
N PHE A 72 -11.92 -0.43 0.46
CA PHE A 72 -10.52 -0.62 0.08
C PHE A 72 -10.25 -2.09 -0.16
N TYR A 73 -9.73 -2.41 -1.34
CA TYR A 73 -9.18 -3.71 -1.65
C TYR A 73 -7.66 -3.60 -1.66
N ILE A 74 -7.00 -4.38 -0.81
CA ILE A 74 -5.56 -4.27 -0.57
C ILE A 74 -4.92 -5.60 -0.94
N VAL A 75 -3.96 -5.57 -1.86
CA VAL A 75 -3.18 -6.73 -2.29
C VAL A 75 -1.74 -6.30 -2.53
N HIS A 76 -0.81 -7.27 -2.51
CA HIS A 76 0.56 -6.97 -2.95
C HIS A 76 0.62 -6.79 -4.46
N GLY A 77 -0.02 -7.69 -5.20
CA GLY A 77 -0.14 -7.60 -6.65
C GLY A 77 0.61 -8.68 -7.42
N HIS A 78 1.51 -9.42 -6.77
CA HIS A 78 2.33 -10.45 -7.44
C HIS A 78 1.52 -11.57 -8.08
N ARG A 79 0.28 -11.78 -7.64
CA ARG A 79 -0.63 -12.81 -8.19
C ARG A 79 -1.56 -12.27 -9.27
N TYR A 80 -1.47 -10.99 -9.61
CA TYR A 80 -2.40 -10.31 -10.50
C TYR A 80 -1.73 -9.69 -11.73
N ASP A 81 -0.50 -10.10 -12.02
CA ASP A 81 0.27 -9.66 -13.20
C ASP A 81 0.41 -8.13 -13.30
N VAL A 82 0.51 -7.45 -12.15
CA VAL A 82 0.54 -5.98 -12.11
C VAL A 82 1.80 -5.37 -12.74
N ASP A 83 2.84 -6.20 -12.98
CA ASP A 83 4.04 -5.76 -13.70
C ASP A 83 3.76 -5.52 -15.19
N TYR A 84 2.69 -6.09 -15.72
CA TYR A 84 2.33 -5.99 -17.13
C TYR A 84 1.22 -4.99 -17.36
N ASN A 85 0.07 -5.16 -16.67
CA ASN A 85 -1.07 -4.25 -16.74
C ASN A 85 -1.97 -4.50 -15.54
N LEU A 86 -3.04 -3.70 -15.41
CA LEU A 86 -3.98 -3.79 -14.30
C LEU A 86 -5.30 -4.45 -14.67
N ASP A 87 -5.40 -5.10 -15.84
CA ASP A 87 -6.68 -5.63 -16.33
C ASP A 87 -7.25 -6.69 -15.40
N TYR A 88 -6.43 -7.64 -14.97
CA TYR A 88 -6.89 -8.70 -14.07
C TYR A 88 -7.29 -8.14 -12.71
N LEU A 89 -6.44 -7.27 -12.14
CA LEU A 89 -6.72 -6.63 -10.85
C LEU A 89 -8.00 -5.79 -10.92
N THR A 90 -8.21 -5.07 -12.02
CA THR A 90 -9.43 -4.28 -12.25
C THR A 90 -10.67 -5.18 -12.25
N HIS A 91 -10.59 -6.32 -12.94
CA HIS A 91 -11.70 -7.27 -13.00
C HIS A 91 -12.09 -7.78 -11.60
N ILE A 92 -11.10 -8.19 -10.82
CA ILE A 92 -11.32 -8.68 -9.45
C ILE A 92 -11.86 -7.57 -8.55
N ALA A 93 -11.33 -6.37 -8.66
CA ALA A 93 -11.77 -5.22 -7.86
C ALA A 93 -13.23 -4.87 -8.15
N LYS A 94 -13.64 -4.94 -9.42
CA LYS A 94 -15.05 -4.72 -9.81
C LYS A 94 -15.96 -5.77 -9.22
N GLU A 95 -15.58 -7.03 -9.27
CA GLU A 95 -16.37 -8.12 -8.69
C GLU A 95 -16.55 -7.94 -7.18
N LYS A 96 -15.53 -7.42 -6.50
CA LYS A 96 -15.59 -7.19 -5.06
C LYS A 96 -16.29 -5.88 -4.69
N GLY A 97 -16.58 -5.02 -5.64
CA GLY A 97 -17.21 -3.73 -5.39
C GLY A 97 -16.27 -2.73 -4.70
N ALA A 98 -14.98 -2.79 -4.99
CA ALA A 98 -14.01 -1.88 -4.40
C ALA A 98 -14.15 -0.46 -4.94
N ASP A 99 -13.95 0.53 -4.07
CA ASP A 99 -13.83 1.93 -4.46
C ASP A 99 -12.38 2.30 -4.69
N ILE A 100 -11.48 1.71 -3.92
CA ILE A 100 -10.04 2.01 -3.94
C ILE A 100 -9.29 0.69 -3.90
N VAL A 101 -8.28 0.56 -4.76
CA VAL A 101 -7.35 -0.58 -4.78
C VAL A 101 -5.95 -0.07 -4.41
N CYS A 102 -5.36 -0.65 -3.39
CA CYS A 102 -3.99 -0.37 -2.98
C CYS A 102 -3.14 -1.61 -3.29
N PHE A 103 -2.05 -1.41 -4.00
CA PHE A 103 -1.14 -2.51 -4.38
C PHE A 103 0.31 -2.05 -4.40
N GLY A 104 1.23 -2.98 -4.39
CA GLY A 104 2.67 -2.71 -4.42
C GLY A 104 3.35 -3.52 -5.50
N HIS A 105 4.42 -4.22 -5.14
CA HIS A 105 5.18 -5.16 -5.96
C HIS A 105 6.04 -4.51 -7.06
N THR A 106 5.52 -3.57 -7.83
CA THR A 106 6.27 -2.95 -8.94
C THR A 106 7.35 -1.99 -8.47
N HIS A 107 7.28 -1.50 -7.23
CA HIS A 107 8.13 -0.44 -6.68
C HIS A 107 8.01 0.89 -7.44
N ARG A 108 6.92 1.10 -8.18
CA ARG A 108 6.67 2.30 -8.98
C ARG A 108 5.45 3.03 -8.46
N PRO A 109 5.57 4.28 -8.05
CA PRO A 109 4.40 5.07 -7.68
C PRO A 109 3.41 5.14 -8.84
N TYR A 110 2.13 4.97 -8.53
CA TYR A 110 1.09 4.96 -9.55
C TYR A 110 -0.22 5.46 -8.97
N TYR A 111 -0.94 6.26 -9.72
CA TYR A 111 -2.28 6.72 -9.39
C TYR A 111 -3.10 6.81 -10.66
N ASP A 112 -4.28 6.21 -10.63
CA ASP A 112 -5.25 6.33 -11.72
C ASP A 112 -6.66 6.18 -11.17
N PHE A 113 -7.58 6.91 -11.77
CA PHE A 113 -9.01 6.71 -11.55
C PHE A 113 -9.58 6.13 -12.84
N HIS A 114 -9.97 4.87 -12.79
CA HIS A 114 -10.35 4.11 -13.96
C HIS A 114 -11.58 3.25 -13.65
N GLU A 115 -12.60 3.34 -14.50
CA GLU A 115 -13.85 2.57 -14.38
C GLU A 115 -14.48 2.69 -12.99
N GLY A 116 -14.45 3.87 -12.41
CA GLY A 116 -15.05 4.16 -11.10
C GLY A 116 -14.20 3.73 -9.91
N ILE A 117 -12.99 3.23 -10.13
CA ILE A 117 -12.10 2.73 -9.08
C ILE A 117 -10.81 3.55 -9.06
N THR A 118 -10.37 3.92 -7.87
CA THR A 118 -9.08 4.57 -7.67
C THR A 118 -8.02 3.50 -7.42
N PHE A 119 -6.95 3.51 -8.23
CA PHE A 119 -5.81 2.60 -8.10
C PHE A 119 -4.62 3.37 -7.55
N ILE A 120 -4.03 2.87 -6.47
CA ILE A 120 -2.89 3.51 -5.82
C ILE A 120 -1.79 2.48 -5.60
N ASN A 121 -0.60 2.78 -6.11
CA ASN A 121 0.62 2.09 -5.72
C ASN A 121 1.53 3.15 -5.08
N PRO A 122 1.88 3.01 -3.80
CA PRO A 122 2.67 4.04 -3.12
C PRO A 122 4.14 4.06 -3.54
N GLY A 123 4.57 3.12 -4.38
CA GLY A 123 5.98 2.90 -4.66
C GLY A 123 6.65 2.12 -3.52
N SER A 124 7.97 2.08 -3.53
CA SER A 124 8.74 1.42 -2.47
C SER A 124 9.37 2.47 -1.54
N VAL A 125 9.30 2.24 -0.24
CA VAL A 125 10.02 3.06 0.73
C VAL A 125 11.49 2.66 0.84
N CYS A 126 11.93 1.70 0.03
CA CYS A 126 13.29 1.15 0.08
C CYS A 126 13.97 1.14 -1.30
N TYR A 127 13.34 0.51 -2.29
CA TYR A 127 13.94 0.29 -3.62
C TYR A 127 13.03 0.82 -4.73
N PRO A 128 13.06 2.14 -5.02
CA PRO A 128 12.26 2.68 -6.12
C PRO A 128 12.73 2.15 -7.46
N ARG A 129 11.79 2.03 -8.41
CA ARG A 129 12.05 1.54 -9.77
C ARG A 129 11.45 2.49 -10.81
N GLY A 130 11.84 2.25 -12.08
CA GLY A 130 11.37 3.05 -13.19
C GLY A 130 12.10 4.38 -13.24
N GLN A 131 11.35 5.44 -13.58
CA GLN A 131 11.90 6.79 -13.65
C GLN A 131 12.02 7.46 -12.27
N TYR A 132 11.45 6.84 -11.24
CA TYR A 132 11.44 7.38 -9.88
C TYR A 132 12.72 6.98 -9.15
N ARG A 133 13.40 7.97 -8.58
CA ARG A 133 14.70 7.76 -7.94
C ARG A 133 14.66 7.83 -6.42
N ASN A 134 13.56 8.34 -5.87
CA ASN A 134 13.41 8.48 -4.43
C ASN A 134 12.40 7.48 -3.88
N PRO A 135 12.64 6.90 -2.71
CA PRO A 135 11.63 6.12 -2.01
C PRO A 135 10.40 6.96 -1.73
N THR A 136 9.22 6.37 -1.88
CA THR A 136 7.95 7.09 -1.73
C THR A 136 6.95 6.32 -0.88
N TYR A 137 5.98 7.06 -0.37
CA TYR A 137 4.75 6.56 0.21
C TYR A 137 3.64 7.56 -0.10
N CYS A 138 2.39 7.22 0.25
CA CYS A 138 1.24 8.09 -0.02
C CYS A 138 0.52 8.47 1.27
N ILE A 139 -0.10 9.64 1.23
CA ILE A 139 -1.13 10.03 2.19
C ILE A 139 -2.42 10.24 1.41
N PHE A 140 -3.45 9.48 1.78
CA PHE A 140 -4.79 9.55 1.18
C PHE A 140 -5.75 10.21 2.17
N ASP A 141 -6.52 11.19 1.68
CA ASP A 141 -7.56 11.85 2.47
C ASP A 141 -8.92 11.34 1.98
N THR A 142 -9.67 10.68 2.87
CA THR A 142 -10.97 10.11 2.51
C THR A 142 -12.03 11.17 2.20
N LYS A 143 -11.87 12.35 2.75
CA LYS A 143 -12.82 13.46 2.56
C LYS A 143 -12.71 14.08 1.20
N THR A 144 -11.48 14.45 0.80
CA THR A 144 -11.19 15.09 -0.48
C THR A 144 -10.91 14.09 -1.58
N LYS A 145 -10.61 12.84 -1.21
CA LYS A 145 -10.16 11.75 -2.10
C LYS A 145 -8.86 12.08 -2.83
N LYS A 146 -8.07 12.99 -2.26
CA LYS A 146 -6.77 13.36 -2.81
C LYS A 146 -5.68 12.43 -2.30
N VAL A 147 -4.72 12.14 -3.19
CA VAL A 147 -3.54 11.33 -2.90
C VAL A 147 -2.31 12.22 -3.01
N LEU A 148 -1.50 12.25 -1.97
CA LEU A 148 -0.20 12.94 -1.99
C LEU A 148 0.90 11.90 -1.95
N PHE A 149 1.81 11.98 -2.92
CA PHE A 149 3.02 11.17 -2.91
C PHE A 149 4.11 11.91 -2.14
N MET A 150 4.66 11.25 -1.13
CA MET A 150 5.66 11.82 -0.24
C MET A 150 6.98 11.09 -0.45
N MET A 151 8.09 11.82 -0.40
CA MET A 151 9.41 11.20 -0.41
C MET A 151 9.72 10.68 0.99
N SER A 152 10.13 9.41 1.05
CA SER A 152 10.55 8.78 2.30
C SER A 152 12.03 9.04 2.51
N ARG A 153 12.38 9.48 3.74
CA ARG A 153 13.78 9.67 4.16
C ARG A 153 14.02 8.84 5.41
N HIS A 154 15.02 7.99 5.33
CA HIS A 154 15.41 7.14 6.45
C HIS A 154 16.87 6.70 6.34
#